data_f4997e41bf0ca68eda2b75ed0f6e4e48
#
_entry.id   f4997e41bf0ca68eda2b75ed0f6e4e48
#
_cell.length_a   1.000
_cell.length_b   1.000
_cell.length_c   1.000
_cell.angle_alpha   90.00
_cell.angle_beta   90.00
_cell.angle_gamma   90.00
#
_symmetry.space_group_name_H-M   'P 1'
#
loop_
_entity.id
_entity.type
_entity.pdbx_description
1 polymer ?
#
loop_
_entity_poly.entity_id
_entity_poly.type
_entity_poly.pdbx_seq_one_letter_code
_entity_poly.pdbx_strand_id
1 'polypeptide(L)'
;MRKVILRWKISSLTGAKELSKILEVAERVEILGHLAVGPGSVTQLAEIKMREGHAIEEISMFESFEVIEQHEEDDDGILVSLLCTHPLAVSAIEMSNIHVQPPYGIDAERGMELRLSGHSKSISRFLSLLRIILPPDKVSVQSLRGKEKNGWSSKLTKRQREVVSHAVNRGYYKTDSEVTLRRLADELGMARSTLGEHLQRAEEEIMKMAVEDLN
;
A
#
# COMPACT_ATOMS: atom_id res chain seq x y z
N MET A 1 4.40 14.95 12.90
CA MET A 1 3.78 14.37 11.70
C MET A 1 3.55 12.88 11.92
N ARG A 2 2.50 12.32 11.34
CA ARG A 2 2.12 10.90 11.45
C ARG A 2 1.88 10.32 10.07
N LYS A 3 2.14 9.03 9.92
CA LYS A 3 1.70 8.19 8.81
C LYS A 3 0.59 7.29 9.35
N VAL A 4 -0.48 7.17 8.60
CA VAL A 4 -1.65 6.36 8.99
C VAL A 4 -2.02 5.48 7.81
N ILE A 5 -2.27 4.22 8.08
CA ILE A 5 -2.80 3.26 7.11
C ILE A 5 -4.17 2.86 7.62
N LEU A 6 -5.15 3.04 6.76
CA LEU A 6 -6.54 2.69 6.98
C LEU A 6 -6.91 1.52 6.09
N ARG A 7 -7.63 0.55 6.63
CA ARG A 7 -8.09 -0.61 5.86
C ARG A 7 -9.55 -0.88 6.14
N TRP A 8 -10.27 -1.23 5.08
CA TRP A 8 -11.66 -1.65 5.11
C TRP A 8 -11.79 -3.02 4.45
N LYS A 9 -12.54 -3.90 5.08
CA LYS A 9 -12.97 -5.14 4.47
C LYS A 9 -14.08 -4.85 3.45
N ILE A 10 -14.27 -5.73 2.49
CA ILE A 10 -15.35 -5.60 1.50
C ILE A 10 -16.71 -5.46 2.20
N SER A 11 -16.97 -6.27 3.24
CA SER A 11 -18.22 -6.22 4.00
C SER A 11 -18.50 -4.86 4.67
N SER A 12 -17.46 -4.07 4.95
CA SER A 12 -17.59 -2.76 5.59
C SER A 12 -17.80 -1.63 4.58
N LEU A 13 -17.55 -1.88 3.29
CA LEU A 13 -17.74 -0.92 2.20
C LEU A 13 -19.20 -0.80 1.77
N THR A 14 -20.09 -1.66 2.24
CA THR A 14 -21.54 -1.61 1.95
C THR A 14 -22.20 -0.30 2.36
N GLY A 15 -21.60 0.43 3.33
CA GLY A 15 -22.04 1.79 3.72
C GLY A 15 -21.71 2.87 2.70
N ALA A 16 -20.74 2.65 1.83
CA ALA A 16 -20.35 3.54 0.72
C ALA A 16 -20.94 2.98 -0.59
N LYS A 17 -22.22 3.26 -0.83
CA LYS A 17 -23.02 2.66 -1.93
C LYS A 17 -22.34 2.74 -3.29
N GLU A 18 -21.68 3.86 -3.64
CA GLU A 18 -21.00 3.99 -4.93
C GLU A 18 -19.76 3.09 -5.00
N LEU A 19 -18.93 3.05 -3.94
CA LEU A 19 -17.74 2.20 -3.93
C LEU A 19 -18.07 0.71 -4.02
N SER A 20 -19.17 0.28 -3.37
CA SER A 20 -19.61 -1.11 -3.47
C SER A 20 -20.11 -1.45 -4.87
N LYS A 21 -20.83 -0.53 -5.54
CA LYS A 21 -21.31 -0.71 -6.91
C LYS A 21 -20.17 -0.74 -7.94
N ILE A 22 -19.11 0.03 -7.75
CA ILE A 22 -17.92 -0.04 -8.62
C ILE A 22 -17.38 -1.47 -8.64
N LEU A 23 -17.37 -2.17 -7.50
CA LEU A 23 -16.92 -3.56 -7.43
C LEU A 23 -17.86 -4.57 -8.10
N GLU A 24 -19.05 -4.16 -8.53
CA GLU A 24 -19.92 -5.00 -9.36
C GLU A 24 -19.45 -5.05 -10.83
N VAL A 25 -18.79 -3.98 -11.31
CA VAL A 25 -18.31 -3.85 -12.69
C VAL A 25 -16.78 -3.95 -12.83
N ALA A 26 -16.03 -3.63 -11.77
CA ALA A 26 -14.57 -3.72 -11.74
C ALA A 26 -14.07 -4.68 -10.65
N GLU A 27 -13.00 -5.41 -10.93
CA GLU A 27 -12.30 -6.22 -9.93
C GLU A 27 -11.44 -5.36 -9.02
N ARG A 28 -10.80 -4.34 -9.62
CA ARG A 28 -9.86 -3.45 -8.92
C ARG A 28 -9.92 -2.05 -9.52
N VAL A 29 -9.88 -1.04 -8.66
CA VAL A 29 -9.62 0.35 -9.03
C VAL A 29 -8.47 0.85 -8.16
N GLU A 30 -7.34 1.17 -8.75
CA GLU A 30 -6.13 1.63 -8.06
C GLU A 30 -5.74 3.02 -8.55
N ILE A 31 -5.63 3.96 -7.64
CA ILE A 31 -5.20 5.34 -7.92
C ILE A 31 -3.68 5.39 -7.81
N LEU A 32 -3.03 5.64 -8.93
CA LEU A 32 -1.57 5.70 -9.05
C LEU A 32 -1.02 7.10 -8.78
N GLY A 33 -1.84 8.14 -8.97
CA GLY A 33 -1.43 9.51 -8.75
C GLY A 33 -2.55 10.52 -8.90
N HIS A 34 -2.28 11.76 -8.48
CA HIS A 34 -3.17 12.90 -8.68
C HIS A 34 -2.61 13.78 -9.80
N LEU A 35 -3.37 13.97 -10.87
CA LEU A 35 -2.99 14.77 -12.04
C LEU A 35 -3.34 16.24 -11.84
N ALA A 36 -4.53 16.52 -11.29
CA ALA A 36 -4.98 17.87 -10.99
C ALA A 36 -5.95 17.88 -9.80
N VAL A 37 -5.96 18.98 -9.05
CA VAL A 37 -6.91 19.22 -7.96
C VAL A 37 -7.66 20.51 -8.28
N GLY A 38 -8.97 20.39 -8.43
CA GLY A 38 -9.89 21.50 -8.66
C GLY A 38 -10.84 21.72 -7.49
N PRO A 39 -11.64 22.79 -7.49
CA PRO A 39 -12.67 23.00 -6.49
C PRO A 39 -13.73 21.89 -6.55
N GLY A 40 -13.80 21.07 -5.50
CA GLY A 40 -14.77 19.98 -5.41
C GLY A 40 -14.50 18.78 -6.36
N SER A 41 -13.30 18.67 -6.93
CA SER A 41 -12.95 17.58 -7.82
C SER A 41 -11.46 17.27 -7.80
N VAL A 42 -11.10 16.05 -8.20
CA VAL A 42 -9.71 15.65 -8.41
C VAL A 42 -9.62 14.80 -9.67
N THR A 43 -8.67 15.12 -10.55
CA THR A 43 -8.30 14.27 -11.68
C THR A 43 -7.16 13.36 -11.25
N GLN A 44 -7.34 12.08 -11.45
CA GLN A 44 -6.45 11.03 -10.96
C GLN A 44 -5.98 10.16 -12.12
N LEU A 45 -4.75 9.70 -12.06
CA LEU A 45 -4.30 8.58 -12.87
C LEU A 45 -4.72 7.31 -12.14
N ALA A 46 -5.55 6.49 -12.79
CA ALA A 46 -6.09 5.27 -12.22
C ALA A 46 -5.82 4.07 -13.14
N GLU A 47 -5.54 2.94 -12.54
CA GLU A 47 -5.55 1.64 -13.19
C GLU A 47 -6.82 0.89 -12.76
N ILE A 48 -7.61 0.45 -13.73
CA ILE A 48 -8.90 -0.18 -13.50
C ILE A 48 -8.93 -1.54 -14.18
N LYS A 49 -9.09 -2.60 -13.39
CA LYS A 49 -9.32 -3.94 -13.91
C LYS A 49 -10.82 -4.22 -13.93
N MET A 50 -11.39 -4.26 -15.13
CA MET A 50 -12.79 -4.53 -15.32
C MET A 50 -13.11 -6.02 -15.12
N ARG A 51 -14.35 -6.32 -14.72
CA ARG A 51 -14.86 -7.69 -14.71
C ARG A 51 -15.19 -8.16 -16.12
N GLU A 52 -15.15 -9.45 -16.33
CA GLU A 52 -15.54 -10.05 -17.60
C GLU A 52 -16.96 -9.61 -18.01
N GLY A 53 -17.11 -9.11 -19.24
CA GLY A 53 -18.37 -8.62 -19.79
C GLY A 53 -18.71 -7.16 -19.44
N HIS A 54 -17.86 -6.44 -18.72
CA HIS A 54 -18.03 -5.03 -18.42
C HIS A 54 -17.01 -4.15 -19.15
N ALA A 55 -17.42 -2.94 -19.50
CA ALA A 55 -16.62 -1.97 -20.24
C ALA A 55 -16.25 -0.76 -19.37
N ILE A 56 -15.11 -0.10 -19.69
CA ILE A 56 -14.58 1.02 -18.90
C ILE A 56 -15.55 2.20 -18.82
N GLU A 57 -16.38 2.39 -19.83
CA GLU A 57 -17.40 3.44 -19.90
C GLU A 57 -18.45 3.34 -18.78
N GLU A 58 -18.65 2.13 -18.23
CA GLU A 58 -19.57 1.91 -17.12
C GLU A 58 -19.13 2.61 -15.84
N ILE A 59 -17.83 2.89 -15.68
CA ILE A 59 -17.32 3.70 -14.57
C ILE A 59 -17.90 5.11 -14.59
N SER A 60 -18.13 5.69 -15.78
CA SER A 60 -18.73 7.01 -15.92
C SER A 60 -20.25 7.02 -15.70
N MET A 61 -20.89 5.87 -15.47
CA MET A 61 -22.29 5.79 -15.05
C MET A 61 -22.48 6.08 -13.56
N PHE A 62 -21.40 6.05 -12.77
CA PHE A 62 -21.43 6.42 -11.36
C PHE A 62 -21.31 7.94 -11.21
N GLU A 63 -22.16 8.53 -10.38
CA GLU A 63 -22.33 9.99 -10.25
C GLU A 63 -21.03 10.73 -9.90
N SER A 64 -20.15 10.07 -9.14
CA SER A 64 -18.91 10.68 -8.65
C SER A 64 -17.68 10.40 -9.50
N PHE A 65 -17.82 9.71 -10.64
CA PHE A 65 -16.67 9.29 -11.45
C PHE A 65 -16.93 9.51 -12.94
N GLU A 66 -15.91 10.01 -13.64
CA GLU A 66 -15.93 10.20 -15.09
C GLU A 66 -14.57 9.81 -15.68
N VAL A 67 -14.53 8.88 -16.63
CA VAL A 67 -13.35 8.54 -17.40
C VAL A 67 -13.12 9.63 -18.45
N ILE A 68 -12.07 10.44 -18.27
CA ILE A 68 -11.76 11.54 -19.19
C ILE A 68 -11.02 11.01 -20.42
N GLU A 69 -10.05 10.11 -20.19
CA GLU A 69 -9.18 9.60 -21.25
C GLU A 69 -8.67 8.20 -20.85
N GLN A 70 -8.67 7.28 -21.82
CA GLN A 70 -8.01 5.99 -21.72
C GLN A 70 -6.64 6.09 -22.37
N HIS A 71 -5.58 5.63 -21.67
CA HIS A 71 -4.20 5.74 -22.13
C HIS A 71 -3.66 4.41 -22.64
N GLU A 72 -3.62 3.40 -21.78
CA GLU A 72 -3.03 2.10 -22.05
C GLU A 72 -3.94 1.00 -21.49
N GLU A 73 -3.86 -0.18 -22.10
CA GLU A 73 -4.56 -1.38 -21.64
C GLU A 73 -3.62 -2.58 -21.75
N ASP A 74 -3.54 -3.35 -20.67
CA ASP A 74 -2.75 -4.57 -20.60
C ASP A 74 -3.45 -5.64 -19.74
N ASP A 75 -2.76 -6.74 -19.43
CA ASP A 75 -3.28 -7.85 -18.63
C ASP A 75 -3.60 -7.45 -17.18
N ASP A 76 -2.98 -6.39 -16.67
CA ASP A 76 -3.19 -5.90 -15.31
C ASP A 76 -4.39 -4.94 -15.21
N GLY A 77 -4.75 -4.26 -16.30
CA GLY A 77 -5.91 -3.38 -16.35
C GLY A 77 -5.83 -2.29 -17.41
N ILE A 78 -6.72 -1.32 -17.27
CA ILE A 78 -6.85 -0.16 -18.17
C ILE A 78 -6.37 1.07 -17.42
N LEU A 79 -5.35 1.74 -17.94
CA LEU A 79 -4.84 3.00 -17.40
C LEU A 79 -5.68 4.17 -17.93
N VAL A 80 -6.25 4.95 -17.03
CA VAL A 80 -7.16 6.06 -17.38
C VAL A 80 -6.86 7.33 -16.59
N SER A 81 -7.22 8.47 -17.19
CA SER A 81 -7.45 9.72 -16.46
C SER A 81 -8.89 9.73 -15.94
N LEU A 82 -9.07 9.69 -14.63
CA LEU A 82 -10.35 9.61 -13.94
C LEU A 82 -10.65 10.90 -13.18
N LEU A 83 -11.74 11.58 -13.51
CA LEU A 83 -12.30 12.66 -12.69
C LEU A 83 -13.09 12.04 -11.53
N CYS A 84 -12.80 12.48 -10.32
CA CYS A 84 -13.48 12.05 -9.11
C CYS A 84 -14.03 13.27 -8.36
N THR A 85 -15.35 13.26 -8.12
CA THR A 85 -16.05 14.27 -7.31
C THR A 85 -16.56 13.68 -5.99
N HIS A 86 -16.20 12.42 -5.70
CA HIS A 86 -16.66 11.74 -4.48
C HIS A 86 -16.24 12.50 -3.23
N PRO A 87 -17.16 12.88 -2.32
CA PRO A 87 -16.88 13.79 -1.20
C PRO A 87 -15.75 13.34 -0.28
N LEU A 88 -15.59 12.02 -0.06
CA LEU A 88 -14.50 11.48 0.76
C LEU A 88 -13.14 11.67 0.10
N ALA A 89 -13.04 11.43 -1.22
CA ALA A 89 -11.79 11.59 -1.96
C ALA A 89 -11.39 13.06 -2.03
N VAL A 90 -12.31 13.93 -2.38
CA VAL A 90 -12.11 15.38 -2.44
C VAL A 90 -11.72 15.93 -1.06
N SER A 91 -12.47 15.58 0.00
CA SER A 91 -12.15 16.02 1.37
C SER A 91 -10.77 15.54 1.84
N ALA A 92 -10.34 14.33 1.45
CA ALA A 92 -9.03 13.81 1.82
C ALA A 92 -7.89 14.59 1.18
N ILE A 93 -8.07 15.05 -0.06
CA ILE A 93 -7.07 15.74 -0.85
C ILE A 93 -7.08 17.25 -0.57
N GLU A 94 -8.24 17.87 -0.42
CA GLU A 94 -8.38 19.31 -0.10
C GLU A 94 -7.99 19.65 1.35
N MET A 95 -7.99 18.67 2.24
CA MET A 95 -7.61 18.91 3.64
C MET A 95 -6.16 19.36 3.74
N SER A 96 -5.96 20.60 4.16
CA SER A 96 -4.63 21.14 4.40
C SER A 96 -3.82 20.28 5.41
N ASN A 97 -2.54 20.06 5.13
CA ASN A 97 -1.60 19.31 5.97
C ASN A 97 -1.88 17.79 6.08
N ILE A 98 -2.65 17.24 5.15
CA ILE A 98 -2.76 15.81 4.89
C ILE A 98 -2.28 15.56 3.47
N HIS A 99 -1.52 14.50 3.30
CA HIS A 99 -1.11 13.98 2.02
C HIS A 99 -1.61 12.54 1.90
N VAL A 100 -2.45 12.30 0.90
CA VAL A 100 -2.88 10.95 0.49
C VAL A 100 -1.76 10.37 -0.35
N GLN A 101 -1.26 9.20 0.02
CA GLN A 101 -0.10 8.56 -0.62
C GLN A 101 -0.58 7.49 -1.60
N PRO A 102 -0.41 7.69 -2.91
CA PRO A 102 -0.59 6.61 -3.89
C PRO A 102 0.49 5.52 -3.73
N PRO A 103 0.24 4.28 -4.20
CA PRO A 103 -1.04 3.85 -4.71
C PRO A 103 -2.06 3.59 -3.59
N TYR A 104 -3.34 3.79 -3.87
CA TYR A 104 -4.45 3.43 -3.01
C TYR A 104 -5.68 3.09 -3.85
N GLY A 105 -6.58 2.30 -3.32
CA GLY A 105 -7.73 1.89 -4.13
C GLY A 105 -8.65 0.93 -3.43
N ILE A 106 -9.52 0.33 -4.22
CA ILE A 106 -10.50 -0.66 -3.83
C ILE A 106 -10.30 -1.93 -4.69
N ASP A 107 -10.37 -3.08 -4.05
CA ASP A 107 -10.14 -4.37 -4.66
C ASP A 107 -11.21 -5.36 -4.17
N ALA A 108 -11.74 -6.18 -5.07
CA ALA A 108 -12.84 -7.11 -4.80
C ALA A 108 -12.47 -8.24 -3.82
N GLU A 109 -11.17 -8.53 -3.64
CA GLU A 109 -10.70 -9.56 -2.72
C GLU A 109 -10.12 -8.95 -1.43
N ARG A 110 -9.39 -7.83 -1.55
CA ARG A 110 -8.61 -7.23 -0.45
C ARG A 110 -9.36 -6.12 0.28
N GLY A 111 -10.43 -5.59 -0.31
CA GLY A 111 -11.16 -4.42 0.21
C GLY A 111 -10.47 -3.11 -0.17
N MET A 112 -10.43 -2.14 0.75
CA MET A 112 -9.85 -0.81 0.49
C MET A 112 -8.70 -0.51 1.43
N GLU A 113 -7.62 0.03 0.90
CA GLU A 113 -6.51 0.57 1.68
C GLU A 113 -6.27 2.05 1.32
N LEU A 114 -6.08 2.88 2.35
CA LEU A 114 -5.75 4.29 2.20
C LEU A 114 -4.56 4.64 3.10
N ARG A 115 -3.54 5.25 2.50
CA ARG A 115 -2.33 5.70 3.20
C ARG A 115 -2.28 7.21 3.28
N LEU A 116 -2.14 7.72 4.50
CA LEU A 116 -2.13 9.15 4.78
C LEU A 116 -0.86 9.54 5.52
N SER A 117 -0.32 10.70 5.21
CA SER A 117 0.70 11.34 6.03
C SER A 117 0.36 12.80 6.28
N GLY A 118 0.73 13.33 7.44
CA GLY A 118 0.43 14.72 7.72
C GLY A 118 0.55 15.13 9.17
N HIS A 119 0.01 16.29 9.47
CA HIS A 119 -0.03 16.83 10.82
C HIS A 119 -1.01 16.06 11.71
N SER A 120 -0.62 15.77 12.96
CA SER A 120 -1.42 14.97 13.89
C SER A 120 -2.84 15.50 14.08
N LYS A 121 -3.03 16.83 14.14
CA LYS A 121 -4.35 17.45 14.29
C LYS A 121 -5.24 17.23 13.05
N SER A 122 -4.68 17.43 11.84
CA SER A 122 -5.42 17.25 10.59
C SER A 122 -5.81 15.78 10.39
N ILE A 123 -4.88 14.85 10.62
CA ILE A 123 -5.17 13.41 10.59
C ILE A 123 -6.26 13.04 11.60
N SER A 124 -6.20 13.56 12.83
CA SER A 124 -7.24 13.26 13.83
C SER A 124 -8.62 13.77 13.40
N ARG A 125 -8.71 14.96 12.77
CA ARG A 125 -9.96 15.48 12.21
C ARG A 125 -10.50 14.58 11.10
N PHE A 126 -9.65 14.19 10.17
CA PHE A 126 -10.04 13.32 9.07
C PHE A 126 -10.51 11.95 9.57
N LEU A 127 -9.79 11.35 10.53
CA LEU A 127 -10.22 10.09 11.16
C LEU A 127 -11.57 10.23 11.89
N SER A 128 -11.85 11.38 12.52
CA SER A 128 -13.16 11.63 13.16
C SER A 128 -14.28 11.70 12.13
N LEU A 129 -14.04 12.32 10.98
CA LEU A 129 -14.99 12.35 9.86
C LEU A 129 -15.23 10.95 9.30
N LEU A 130 -14.17 10.20 9.03
CA LEU A 130 -14.25 8.84 8.51
C LEU A 130 -15.02 7.89 9.44
N ARG A 131 -14.86 8.04 10.76
CA ARG A 131 -15.59 7.19 11.73
C ARG A 131 -17.10 7.38 11.66
N ILE A 132 -17.56 8.52 11.16
CA ILE A 132 -18.99 8.82 11.00
C ILE A 132 -19.51 8.33 9.66
N ILE A 133 -18.73 8.54 8.58
CA ILE A 133 -19.19 8.29 7.19
C ILE A 133 -18.87 6.86 6.75
N LEU A 134 -17.62 6.42 6.98
CA LEU A 134 -17.09 5.12 6.56
C LEU A 134 -16.02 4.65 7.55
N PRO A 135 -16.42 4.08 8.69
CA PRO A 135 -15.48 3.66 9.73
C PRO A 135 -14.52 2.58 9.24
N PRO A 136 -13.19 2.80 9.32
CA PRO A 136 -12.23 1.78 8.92
C PRO A 136 -12.19 0.61 9.92
N ASP A 137 -12.04 -0.61 9.40
CA ASP A 137 -11.89 -1.83 10.22
C ASP A 137 -10.54 -1.83 10.96
N LYS A 138 -9.51 -1.29 10.33
CA LYS A 138 -8.17 -1.24 10.92
C LYS A 138 -7.54 0.14 10.71
N VAL A 139 -7.00 0.69 11.78
CA VAL A 139 -6.24 1.96 11.78
C VAL A 139 -4.86 1.69 12.34
N SER A 140 -3.82 1.83 11.53
CA SER A 140 -2.43 1.72 11.93
C SER A 140 -1.77 3.09 11.92
N VAL A 141 -1.26 3.56 13.07
CA VAL A 141 -0.65 4.89 13.21
C VAL A 141 0.83 4.75 13.48
N GLN A 142 1.65 5.42 12.67
CA GLN A 142 3.10 5.44 12.79
C GLN A 142 3.62 6.86 12.95
N SER A 143 4.68 7.06 13.74
CA SER A 143 5.36 8.35 13.82
C SER A 143 6.34 8.51 12.66
N LEU A 144 6.30 9.64 11.94
CA LEU A 144 7.29 9.94 10.89
C LEU A 144 8.70 10.23 11.44
N ARG A 145 8.83 10.52 12.74
CA ARG A 145 10.13 10.68 13.41
C ARG A 145 10.69 9.37 13.97
N GLY A 146 9.88 8.31 14.08
CA GLY A 146 10.42 6.97 14.28
C GLY A 146 11.07 6.56 12.97
N LYS A 147 12.38 6.29 12.95
CA LYS A 147 12.98 5.45 11.91
C LYS A 147 11.97 4.35 11.63
N GLU A 148 11.73 4.04 10.35
CA GLU A 148 10.87 2.94 9.93
C GLU A 148 11.12 1.71 10.81
N LYS A 149 10.34 1.57 11.88
CA LYS A 149 10.44 0.44 12.80
C LYS A 149 9.47 -0.69 12.44
N ASN A 150 8.78 -0.57 11.31
CA ASN A 150 7.75 -1.53 10.90
C ASN A 150 8.04 -2.20 9.56
N GLY A 151 9.27 -2.15 9.10
CA GLY A 151 9.75 -3.07 8.10
C GLY A 151 10.36 -4.30 8.78
N TRP A 152 10.60 -5.36 8.02
CA TRP A 152 11.32 -6.57 8.42
C TRP A 152 12.55 -6.27 9.30
N SER A 153 13.22 -5.11 9.08
CA SER A 153 14.38 -4.66 9.85
C SER A 153 14.10 -4.37 11.33
N SER A 154 12.84 -4.15 11.74
CA SER A 154 12.51 -3.87 13.15
C SER A 154 12.32 -5.14 13.98
N LYS A 155 11.95 -6.25 13.34
CA LYS A 155 11.86 -7.56 13.98
C LYS A 155 13.23 -8.23 14.11
N LEU A 156 14.21 -7.79 13.31
CA LEU A 156 15.58 -8.32 13.39
C LEU A 156 16.42 -7.55 14.41
N THR A 157 17.24 -8.26 15.16
CA THR A 157 18.28 -7.64 15.99
C THR A 157 19.31 -6.89 15.14
N LYS A 158 20.08 -5.99 15.75
CA LYS A 158 21.14 -5.26 15.04
C LYS A 158 22.12 -6.22 14.35
N ARG A 159 22.48 -7.32 15.03
CA ARG A 159 23.42 -8.31 14.48
C ARG A 159 22.82 -9.11 13.34
N GLN A 160 21.56 -9.52 13.43
CA GLN A 160 20.85 -10.19 12.32
C GLN A 160 20.76 -9.32 11.08
N ARG A 161 20.44 -8.02 11.23
CA ARG A 161 20.43 -7.07 10.09
C ARG A 161 21.80 -6.94 9.44
N GLU A 162 22.85 -6.82 10.23
CA GLU A 162 24.22 -6.72 9.74
C GLU A 162 24.60 -7.96 8.91
N VAL A 163 24.34 -9.14 9.45
CA VAL A 163 24.65 -10.42 8.82
C VAL A 163 23.88 -10.61 7.51
N VAL A 164 22.55 -10.38 7.51
CA VAL A 164 21.73 -10.50 6.29
C VAL A 164 22.15 -9.49 5.23
N SER A 165 22.35 -8.22 5.62
CA SER A 165 22.79 -7.19 4.68
C SER A 165 24.14 -7.54 4.04
N HIS A 166 25.08 -8.06 4.83
CA HIS A 166 26.37 -8.51 4.33
C HIS A 166 26.22 -9.68 3.35
N ALA A 167 25.43 -10.70 3.70
CA ALA A 167 25.18 -11.86 2.85
C ALA A 167 24.52 -11.47 1.50
N VAL A 168 23.52 -10.59 1.52
CA VAL A 168 22.87 -10.06 0.31
C VAL A 168 23.85 -9.28 -0.56
N ASN A 169 24.60 -8.35 0.04
CA ASN A 169 25.57 -7.51 -0.69
C ASN A 169 26.69 -8.34 -1.31
N ARG A 170 27.07 -9.45 -0.68
CA ARG A 170 28.07 -10.39 -1.21
C ARG A 170 27.49 -11.35 -2.26
N GLY A 171 26.17 -11.34 -2.46
CA GLY A 171 25.48 -12.19 -3.41
C GLY A 171 25.31 -13.66 -2.95
N TYR A 172 25.35 -13.92 -1.64
CA TYR A 172 25.19 -15.26 -1.07
C TYR A 172 23.90 -15.96 -1.48
N TYR A 173 22.82 -15.21 -1.68
CA TYR A 173 21.49 -15.71 -2.05
C TYR A 173 21.26 -15.80 -3.57
N LYS A 174 22.25 -15.50 -4.41
CA LYS A 174 22.12 -15.67 -5.85
C LYS A 174 22.19 -17.15 -6.22
N THR A 175 21.45 -17.56 -7.23
CA THR A 175 21.38 -18.96 -7.69
C THR A 175 22.74 -19.50 -8.12
N ASP A 176 23.61 -18.63 -8.67
CA ASP A 176 24.95 -18.92 -9.17
C ASP A 176 26.05 -18.44 -8.21
N SER A 177 25.74 -18.33 -6.92
CA SER A 177 26.67 -17.78 -5.93
C SER A 177 27.83 -18.73 -5.63
N GLU A 178 29.06 -18.24 -5.75
CA GLU A 178 30.28 -18.91 -5.29
C GLU A 178 30.62 -18.53 -3.83
N VAL A 179 29.83 -17.67 -3.21
CA VAL A 179 30.05 -17.20 -1.83
C VAL A 179 29.57 -18.27 -0.85
N THR A 180 30.49 -18.71 0.00
CA THR A 180 30.19 -19.72 1.02
C THR A 180 29.94 -19.10 2.38
N LEU A 181 29.17 -19.81 3.22
CA LEU A 181 28.94 -19.41 4.61
C LEU A 181 30.26 -19.23 5.42
N ARG A 182 31.27 -20.03 5.08
CA ARG A 182 32.60 -19.93 5.71
C ARG A 182 33.25 -18.59 5.37
N ARG A 183 33.25 -18.21 4.08
CA ARG A 183 33.83 -16.94 3.64
C ARG A 183 33.14 -15.72 4.28
N LEU A 184 31.81 -15.74 4.36
CA LEU A 184 31.05 -14.69 5.05
C LEU A 184 31.40 -14.62 6.55
N ALA A 185 31.59 -15.77 7.20
CA ALA A 185 31.96 -15.83 8.61
C ALA A 185 33.36 -15.24 8.85
N ASP A 186 34.32 -15.58 7.98
CA ASP A 186 35.68 -15.03 8.03
C ASP A 186 35.66 -13.50 7.83
N GLU A 187 34.89 -13.00 6.86
CA GLU A 187 34.75 -11.56 6.58
C GLU A 187 34.09 -10.78 7.74
N LEU A 188 33.20 -11.39 8.52
CA LEU A 188 32.52 -10.80 9.68
C LEU A 188 33.23 -11.08 11.01
N GLY A 189 34.33 -11.80 10.99
CA GLY A 189 35.12 -12.14 12.19
C GLY A 189 34.34 -12.98 13.20
N MET A 190 33.53 -13.95 12.72
CA MET A 190 32.69 -14.78 13.58
C MET A 190 32.77 -16.27 13.23
N ALA A 191 32.37 -17.13 14.17
CA ALA A 191 32.32 -18.56 13.92
C ALA A 191 31.22 -18.88 12.88
N ARG A 192 31.50 -19.85 12.00
CA ARG A 192 30.55 -20.30 10.96
C ARG A 192 29.19 -20.73 11.55
N SER A 193 29.20 -21.44 12.69
CA SER A 193 27.96 -21.86 13.38
C SER A 193 27.14 -20.67 13.84
N THR A 194 27.80 -19.67 14.45
CA THR A 194 27.17 -18.44 14.93
C THR A 194 26.57 -17.62 13.77
N LEU A 195 27.29 -17.52 12.65
CA LEU A 195 26.76 -16.86 11.44
C LEU A 195 25.54 -17.60 10.93
N GLY A 196 25.58 -18.94 10.84
CA GLY A 196 24.46 -19.76 10.39
C GLY A 196 23.22 -19.56 11.26
N GLU A 197 23.36 -19.56 12.58
CA GLU A 197 22.25 -19.27 13.50
C GLU A 197 21.64 -17.89 13.29
N HIS A 198 22.47 -16.85 13.11
CA HIS A 198 21.96 -15.50 12.88
C HIS A 198 21.23 -15.37 11.56
N LEU A 199 21.73 -16.00 10.46
CA LEU A 199 21.07 -16.02 9.17
C LEU A 199 19.74 -16.76 9.28
N GLN A 200 19.74 -17.99 9.81
CA GLN A 200 18.53 -18.82 9.93
C GLN A 200 17.41 -18.11 10.70
N ARG A 201 17.74 -17.50 11.85
CA ARG A 201 16.74 -16.75 12.64
C ARG A 201 16.24 -15.51 11.91
N ALA A 202 17.10 -14.83 11.14
CA ALA A 202 16.71 -13.67 10.38
C ALA A 202 15.82 -14.07 9.19
N GLU A 203 16.16 -15.14 8.49
CA GLU A 203 15.39 -15.71 7.39
C GLU A 203 14.00 -16.16 7.86
N GLU A 204 13.91 -16.83 9.01
CA GLU A 204 12.64 -17.22 9.63
C GLU A 204 11.73 -16.02 9.87
N GLU A 205 12.25 -14.95 10.45
CA GLU A 205 11.47 -13.72 10.70
C GLU A 205 11.05 -13.01 9.40
N ILE A 206 11.93 -12.97 8.38
CA ILE A 206 11.61 -12.39 7.08
C ILE A 206 10.52 -13.21 6.38
N MET A 207 10.61 -14.54 6.38
CA MET A 207 9.61 -15.40 5.76
C MET A 207 8.26 -15.32 6.45
N LYS A 208 8.21 -15.26 7.80
CA LYS A 208 6.96 -15.04 8.52
C LYS A 208 6.26 -13.76 8.09
N MET A 209 7.03 -12.69 7.92
CA MET A 209 6.47 -11.40 7.49
C MET A 209 6.02 -11.43 6.05
N ALA A 210 6.77 -12.07 5.15
CA ALA A 210 6.35 -12.22 3.76
C ALA A 210 5.01 -12.98 3.67
N VAL A 211 4.80 -14.00 4.48
CA VAL A 211 3.52 -14.72 4.57
C VAL A 211 2.42 -13.86 5.20
N GLU A 212 2.73 -13.05 6.23
CA GLU A 212 1.77 -12.10 6.82
C GLU A 212 1.32 -11.02 5.81
N ASP A 213 2.20 -10.61 4.88
CA ASP A 213 1.90 -9.62 3.85
C ASP A 213 1.11 -10.22 2.66
N LEU A 214 1.13 -11.56 2.48
CA LEU A 214 0.37 -12.28 1.45
C LEU A 214 -1.08 -12.59 1.88
N ASN A 215 -1.40 -12.47 3.18
CA ASN A 215 -2.73 -12.71 3.76
C ASN A 215 -3.37 -11.40 4.24
#